data_d727630b00817b5379c7639f42a9aad0
#
_entry.id   d727630b00817b5379c7639f42a9aad0
#
_cell.length_a   1.000
_cell.length_b   1.000
_cell.length_c   1.000
_cell.angle_alpha   90.00
_cell.angle_beta   90.00
_cell.angle_gamma   90.00
#
_symmetry.space_group_name_H-M   'P 1'
#
loop_
_entity.id
_entity.type
_entity.pdbx_description
1 polymer ?
#
loop_
_entity_poly.entity_id
_entity_poly.type
_entity_poly.pdbx_seq_one_letter_code
_entity_poly.pdbx_strand_id
1 'polypeptide(L)'
;MTSGADSIEPGRPQITAPSGAPHARIHGVGGYRPERVVPNSELVERIDSSDQWIRERSGIVTRRWAAPDESVVDMAEAASRQALDAAGLDPSRVGAVLVATVTHPFQTPSAASLLTHRLGATPAAAMDISAACAGFCHGVALAGDMVRGGSAEYVLVVGVEKLSDFTDLNDRGTAFIFGDGAGAVVIGPSDTPGIGPTVWGSDGAQWDVIRQRESWLDVRDRQTEWPHIIMAGQSVFRWAVWQMAPVAQQALDKAGISADQLDAFTPHQANMRIIDSMIKALGLPSRIPVARDIAETGNTSAASIPLAMERMLREGEAPHGGLALMIGFGAGLAYAAQVVTLP
;
A
#
# COMPACT_ATOMS: atom_id res chain seq x y z
N MET A 1 11.84 -27.67 35.88
CA MET A 1 10.83 -26.64 36.19
C MET A 1 9.56 -27.03 35.47
N THR A 2 8.62 -27.62 36.19
CA THR A 2 7.35 -28.12 35.66
C THR A 2 6.45 -26.96 35.33
N SER A 3 5.99 -26.85 34.07
CA SER A 3 4.99 -25.92 33.62
C SER A 3 3.69 -26.16 34.41
N GLY A 4 3.32 -25.23 35.28
CA GLY A 4 2.00 -25.22 35.87
C GLY A 4 0.96 -25.06 34.78
N ALA A 5 0.28 -26.14 34.42
CA ALA A 5 -0.97 -26.05 33.69
C ALA A 5 -1.96 -25.29 34.60
N ASP A 6 -2.41 -24.10 34.18
CA ASP A 6 -3.47 -23.39 34.84
C ASP A 6 -4.71 -24.26 34.91
N SER A 7 -4.92 -24.90 36.08
CA SER A 7 -6.13 -25.68 36.36
C SER A 7 -7.28 -24.67 36.54
N ILE A 8 -8.05 -24.49 35.50
CA ILE A 8 -9.29 -23.64 35.54
C ILE A 8 -10.26 -24.33 36.51
N GLU A 9 -10.72 -23.59 37.51
CA GLU A 9 -11.70 -24.09 38.48
C GLU A 9 -13.01 -24.52 37.77
N PRO A 10 -13.53 -25.73 38.07
CA PRO A 10 -14.77 -26.19 37.46
C PRO A 10 -15.94 -25.24 37.74
N GLY A 11 -16.64 -24.77 36.68
CA GLY A 11 -17.79 -23.89 36.79
C GLY A 11 -17.51 -22.39 36.61
N ARG A 12 -16.27 -21.98 36.40
CA ARG A 12 -15.96 -20.59 36.07
C ARG A 12 -16.39 -20.30 34.60
N PRO A 13 -17.11 -19.19 34.32
CA PRO A 13 -17.42 -18.79 32.95
C PRO A 13 -16.15 -18.65 32.09
N GLN A 14 -16.17 -19.19 30.90
CA GLN A 14 -15.04 -19.12 29.95
C GLN A 14 -15.40 -18.25 28.77
N ILE A 15 -14.43 -17.46 28.27
CA ILE A 15 -14.54 -16.70 27.02
C ILE A 15 -14.58 -17.70 25.87
N THR A 16 -15.57 -17.55 24.98
CA THR A 16 -15.62 -18.33 23.74
C THR A 16 -14.41 -17.98 22.85
N ALA A 17 -13.68 -18.99 22.38
CA ALA A 17 -12.57 -18.78 21.48
C ALA A 17 -13.07 -18.18 20.14
N PRO A 18 -12.34 -17.23 19.55
CA PRO A 18 -12.69 -16.72 18.22
C PRO A 18 -12.60 -17.86 17.18
N SER A 19 -13.51 -17.83 16.21
CA SER A 19 -13.57 -18.84 15.12
C SER A 19 -13.72 -18.10 13.80
N GLY A 20 -12.71 -18.16 12.96
CA GLY A 20 -12.70 -17.60 11.61
C GLY A 20 -12.42 -18.65 10.55
N ALA A 21 -12.13 -18.21 9.34
CA ALA A 21 -11.79 -19.09 8.23
C ALA A 21 -10.37 -19.70 8.42
N PRO A 22 -10.12 -20.92 7.91
CA PRO A 22 -8.81 -21.54 8.00
C PRO A 22 -7.72 -20.71 7.30
N HIS A 23 -8.10 -20.06 6.18
CA HIS A 23 -7.21 -19.23 5.37
C HIS A 23 -7.95 -17.99 4.86
N ALA A 24 -7.17 -17.03 4.35
CA ALA A 24 -7.67 -15.85 3.68
C ALA A 24 -7.02 -15.69 2.30
N ARG A 25 -7.73 -15.03 1.37
CA ARG A 25 -7.22 -14.68 0.04
C ARG A 25 -7.77 -13.34 -0.44
N ILE A 26 -7.15 -12.78 -1.47
CA ILE A 26 -7.71 -11.68 -2.24
C ILE A 26 -8.77 -12.23 -3.19
N HIS A 27 -9.98 -11.65 -3.18
CA HIS A 27 -11.11 -12.05 -4.03
C HIS A 27 -11.34 -11.10 -5.20
N GLY A 28 -10.92 -9.85 -5.07
CA GLY A 28 -11.07 -8.85 -6.11
C GLY A 28 -10.10 -7.70 -5.90
N VAL A 29 -9.76 -7.03 -6.97
CA VAL A 29 -8.90 -5.84 -6.99
C VAL A 29 -9.56 -4.76 -7.84
N GLY A 30 -9.38 -3.51 -7.45
CA GLY A 30 -9.82 -2.34 -8.21
C GLY A 30 -8.81 -1.21 -8.12
N GLY A 31 -8.82 -0.34 -9.10
CA GLY A 31 -7.88 0.77 -9.17
C GLY A 31 -8.51 2.03 -9.74
N TYR A 32 -8.11 3.17 -9.21
CA TYR A 32 -8.51 4.47 -9.72
C TYR A 32 -7.29 5.35 -9.94
N ARG A 33 -7.16 5.90 -11.13
CA ARG A 33 -6.12 6.85 -11.53
C ARG A 33 -6.80 8.14 -11.98
N PRO A 34 -6.47 9.31 -11.37
CA PRO A 34 -7.01 10.59 -11.80
C PRO A 34 -6.82 10.84 -13.30
N GLU A 35 -7.74 11.59 -13.90
CA GLU A 35 -7.72 11.82 -15.35
C GLU A 35 -6.53 12.68 -15.80
N ARG A 36 -6.12 13.67 -14.97
CA ARG A 36 -5.05 14.61 -15.33
C ARG A 36 -3.70 13.92 -15.38
N VAL A 37 -3.13 13.84 -16.58
CA VAL A 37 -1.75 13.42 -16.82
C VAL A 37 -0.84 14.64 -16.73
N VAL A 38 0.17 14.56 -15.86
CA VAL A 38 1.16 15.64 -15.67
C VAL A 38 2.51 15.15 -16.19
N PRO A 39 2.98 15.63 -17.35
CA PRO A 39 4.28 15.31 -17.90
C PRO A 39 5.41 16.03 -17.13
N ASN A 40 6.64 15.51 -17.25
CA ASN A 40 7.81 16.15 -16.64
C ASN A 40 8.00 17.60 -17.11
N SER A 41 7.58 17.93 -18.34
CA SER A 41 7.70 19.29 -18.90
C SER A 41 6.96 20.36 -18.12
N GLU A 42 5.91 20.01 -17.36
CA GLU A 42 5.22 20.99 -16.50
C GLU A 42 6.02 21.37 -15.24
N LEU A 43 7.03 20.58 -14.87
CA LEU A 43 7.77 20.74 -13.62
C LEU A 43 9.20 21.23 -13.82
N VAL A 44 9.82 20.90 -14.96
CA VAL A 44 11.26 21.11 -15.17
C VAL A 44 11.74 22.54 -15.00
N GLU A 45 10.94 23.53 -15.42
CA GLU A 45 11.29 24.94 -15.26
C GLU A 45 11.31 25.39 -13.80
N ARG A 46 10.37 24.83 -12.98
CA ARG A 46 10.24 25.19 -11.56
C ARG A 46 11.40 24.65 -10.71
N ILE A 47 11.96 23.49 -11.10
CA ILE A 47 12.95 22.77 -10.30
C ILE A 47 14.34 22.80 -10.93
N ASP A 48 14.59 23.62 -11.94
CA ASP A 48 15.85 23.69 -12.67
C ASP A 48 16.36 22.29 -13.06
N SER A 49 15.58 21.56 -13.86
CA SER A 49 15.83 20.17 -14.22
C SER A 49 15.51 19.90 -15.69
N SER A 50 15.55 18.65 -16.10
CA SER A 50 15.16 18.21 -17.44
C SER A 50 14.35 16.91 -17.38
N ASP A 51 13.54 16.66 -18.41
CA ASP A 51 12.81 15.38 -18.55
C ASP A 51 13.79 14.19 -18.55
N GLN A 52 14.91 14.31 -19.26
CA GLN A 52 15.95 13.29 -19.28
C GLN A 52 16.48 12.98 -17.88
N TRP A 53 16.80 14.01 -17.09
CA TRP A 53 17.32 13.84 -15.73
C TRP A 53 16.31 13.13 -14.82
N ILE A 54 15.01 13.50 -14.90
CA ILE A 54 13.95 12.87 -14.11
C ILE A 54 13.82 11.39 -14.47
N ARG A 55 13.78 11.07 -15.77
CA ARG A 55 13.70 9.68 -16.25
C ARG A 55 14.88 8.84 -15.80
N GLU A 56 16.10 9.34 -15.94
CA GLU A 56 17.32 8.63 -15.55
C GLU A 56 17.38 8.38 -14.02
N ARG A 57 16.86 9.32 -13.22
CA ARG A 57 16.90 9.24 -11.76
C ARG A 57 15.78 8.41 -11.14
N SER A 58 14.61 8.42 -11.71
CA SER A 58 13.41 7.82 -11.12
C SER A 58 12.69 6.80 -12.00
N GLY A 59 12.86 6.89 -13.32
CA GLY A 59 12.06 6.18 -14.30
C GLY A 59 10.73 6.85 -14.63
N ILE A 60 10.39 7.98 -13.98
CA ILE A 60 9.09 8.65 -14.13
C ILE A 60 9.04 9.44 -15.43
N VAL A 61 8.00 9.16 -16.23
CA VAL A 61 7.67 9.86 -17.48
C VAL A 61 6.55 10.87 -17.23
N THR A 62 5.51 10.41 -16.55
CA THR A 62 4.35 11.21 -16.14
C THR A 62 3.94 10.83 -14.72
N ARG A 63 2.98 11.59 -14.16
CA ARG A 63 2.21 11.22 -12.96
C ARG A 63 0.77 11.63 -13.17
N ARG A 64 -0.10 11.20 -12.27
CA ARG A 64 -1.50 11.60 -12.26
C ARG A 64 -1.75 12.51 -11.07
N TRP A 65 -2.50 13.57 -11.25
CA TRP A 65 -2.95 14.45 -10.18
C TRP A 65 -4.46 14.56 -10.19
N ALA A 66 -5.04 14.40 -9.02
CA ALA A 66 -6.46 14.57 -8.78
C ALA A 66 -6.90 16.01 -9.04
N ALA A 67 -8.14 16.21 -9.42
CA ALA A 67 -8.73 17.53 -9.51
C ALA A 67 -8.77 18.21 -8.13
N PRO A 68 -8.81 19.56 -8.06
CA PRO A 68 -8.83 20.26 -6.76
C PRO A 68 -9.98 19.84 -5.84
N ASP A 69 -11.14 19.53 -6.40
CA ASP A 69 -12.36 19.09 -5.73
C ASP A 69 -12.47 17.58 -5.56
N GLU A 70 -11.55 16.81 -6.14
CA GLU A 70 -11.50 15.35 -6.00
C GLU A 70 -10.74 14.97 -4.72
N SER A 71 -11.45 14.40 -3.76
CA SER A 71 -10.90 14.05 -2.47
C SER A 71 -10.26 12.65 -2.43
N VAL A 72 -9.48 12.38 -1.39
CA VAL A 72 -8.98 11.03 -1.05
C VAL A 72 -10.12 10.01 -1.00
N VAL A 73 -11.27 10.38 -0.43
CA VAL A 73 -12.41 9.47 -0.30
C VAL A 73 -13.11 9.22 -1.63
N ASP A 74 -13.14 10.20 -2.55
CA ASP A 74 -13.71 10.00 -3.90
C ASP A 74 -12.91 8.96 -4.67
N MET A 75 -11.58 9.08 -4.67
CA MET A 75 -10.68 8.12 -5.30
C MET A 75 -10.78 6.72 -4.64
N ALA A 76 -10.82 6.68 -3.30
CA ALA A 76 -10.97 5.45 -2.55
C ALA A 76 -12.30 4.73 -2.88
N GLU A 77 -13.40 5.47 -2.98
CA GLU A 77 -14.71 4.94 -3.37
C GLU A 77 -14.68 4.32 -4.76
N ALA A 78 -14.11 5.02 -5.74
CA ALA A 78 -14.02 4.54 -7.12
C ALA A 78 -13.23 3.21 -7.21
N ALA A 79 -12.06 3.11 -6.57
CA ALA A 79 -11.28 1.88 -6.52
C ALA A 79 -11.99 0.75 -5.75
N SER A 80 -12.67 1.09 -4.64
CA SER A 80 -13.37 0.13 -3.80
C SER A 80 -14.55 -0.51 -4.53
N ARG A 81 -15.34 0.26 -5.26
CA ARG A 81 -16.46 -0.28 -6.04
C ARG A 81 -15.97 -1.26 -7.09
N GLN A 82 -14.90 -0.95 -7.80
CA GLN A 82 -14.30 -1.89 -8.76
C GLN A 82 -13.81 -3.18 -8.07
N ALA A 83 -13.18 -3.09 -6.89
CA ALA A 83 -12.71 -4.27 -6.15
C ALA A 83 -13.88 -5.15 -5.67
N LEU A 84 -14.98 -4.54 -5.20
CA LEU A 84 -16.21 -5.23 -4.78
C LEU A 84 -16.89 -5.90 -5.97
N ASP A 85 -17.00 -5.19 -7.10
CA ASP A 85 -17.58 -5.73 -8.34
C ASP A 85 -16.75 -6.91 -8.85
N ALA A 86 -15.41 -6.79 -8.86
CA ALA A 86 -14.51 -7.87 -9.27
C ALA A 86 -14.60 -9.09 -8.33
N ALA A 87 -14.86 -8.87 -7.04
CA ALA A 87 -15.10 -9.93 -6.06
C ALA A 87 -16.52 -10.53 -6.13
N GLY A 88 -17.47 -9.91 -6.86
CA GLY A 88 -18.89 -10.26 -6.85
C GLY A 88 -19.50 -10.11 -5.44
N LEU A 89 -19.03 -9.15 -4.65
CA LEU A 89 -19.39 -8.99 -3.24
C LEU A 89 -20.27 -7.77 -3.03
N ASP A 90 -21.45 -8.00 -2.41
CA ASP A 90 -22.30 -6.91 -1.96
C ASP A 90 -21.60 -6.14 -0.82
N PRO A 91 -21.57 -4.79 -0.86
CA PRO A 91 -20.92 -3.99 0.18
C PRO A 91 -21.42 -4.25 1.61
N SER A 92 -22.66 -4.64 1.78
CA SER A 92 -23.24 -4.96 3.09
C SER A 92 -22.61 -6.18 3.77
N ARG A 93 -21.89 -7.00 3.04
CA ARG A 93 -21.14 -8.15 3.58
C ARG A 93 -19.74 -7.78 4.09
N VAL A 94 -19.25 -6.57 3.81
CA VAL A 94 -17.97 -6.10 4.31
C VAL A 94 -18.07 -5.91 5.82
N GLY A 95 -17.25 -6.64 6.58
CA GLY A 95 -17.19 -6.53 8.04
C GLY A 95 -16.20 -5.49 8.55
N ALA A 96 -15.20 -5.11 7.72
CA ALA A 96 -14.24 -4.06 8.05
C ALA A 96 -13.71 -3.35 6.80
N VAL A 97 -13.44 -2.05 6.94
CA VAL A 97 -12.80 -1.19 5.93
C VAL A 97 -11.51 -0.62 6.52
N LEU A 98 -10.37 -0.94 5.90
CA LEU A 98 -9.04 -0.47 6.27
C LEU A 98 -8.52 0.45 5.17
N VAL A 99 -8.26 1.72 5.48
CA VAL A 99 -7.73 2.69 4.52
C VAL A 99 -6.29 3.06 4.89
N ALA A 100 -5.34 2.66 4.05
CA ALA A 100 -3.95 3.09 4.18
C ALA A 100 -3.77 4.43 3.45
N THR A 101 -3.58 5.49 4.21
CA THR A 101 -3.39 6.86 3.71
C THR A 101 -2.62 7.73 4.70
N VAL A 102 -1.90 8.72 4.18
CA VAL A 102 -1.27 9.81 4.94
C VAL A 102 -1.69 11.19 4.43
N THR A 103 -2.63 11.23 3.47
CA THR A 103 -3.06 12.48 2.82
C THR A 103 -4.53 12.82 3.06
N HIS A 104 -5.23 12.07 3.91
CA HIS A 104 -6.56 12.49 4.34
C HIS A 104 -6.46 13.73 5.21
N PRO A 105 -7.10 14.87 4.83
CA PRO A 105 -6.82 16.17 5.48
C PRO A 105 -7.43 16.32 6.87
N PHE A 106 -8.30 15.41 7.28
CA PHE A 106 -8.93 15.45 8.59
C PHE A 106 -8.23 14.49 9.57
N GLN A 107 -7.85 15.00 10.73
CA GLN A 107 -7.32 14.17 11.81
C GLN A 107 -8.38 13.20 12.37
N THR A 108 -9.66 13.61 12.30
CA THR A 108 -10.83 12.83 12.71
C THR A 108 -12.09 13.41 12.06
N PRO A 109 -13.05 12.58 11.60
CA PRO A 109 -13.02 11.12 11.55
C PRO A 109 -12.02 10.56 10.53
N SER A 110 -11.83 9.22 10.56
CA SER A 110 -11.02 8.52 9.54
C SER A 110 -11.66 8.59 8.14
N ALA A 111 -10.85 8.52 7.08
CA ALA A 111 -11.33 8.36 5.71
C ALA A 111 -12.18 7.10 5.57
N ALA A 112 -11.77 6.01 6.24
CA ALA A 112 -12.49 4.75 6.25
C ALA A 112 -13.94 4.87 6.73
N SER A 113 -14.22 5.72 7.73
CA SER A 113 -15.58 5.93 8.24
C SER A 113 -16.52 6.53 7.19
N LEU A 114 -16.05 7.55 6.47
CA LEU A 114 -16.83 8.16 5.39
C LEU A 114 -16.98 7.20 4.21
N LEU A 115 -15.90 6.50 3.86
CA LEU A 115 -15.93 5.51 2.78
C LEU A 115 -16.93 4.38 3.06
N THR A 116 -16.94 3.84 4.27
CA THR A 116 -17.90 2.81 4.71
C THR A 116 -19.35 3.25 4.49
N HIS A 117 -19.66 4.50 4.85
CA HIS A 117 -20.99 5.07 4.62
C HIS A 117 -21.31 5.20 3.13
N ARG A 118 -20.39 5.75 2.33
CA ARG A 118 -20.61 5.95 0.88
C ARG A 118 -20.77 4.64 0.11
N LEU A 119 -20.09 3.60 0.53
CA LEU A 119 -20.21 2.27 -0.08
C LEU A 119 -21.50 1.54 0.32
N GLY A 120 -22.16 1.95 1.40
CA GLY A 120 -23.28 1.22 1.98
C GLY A 120 -22.82 -0.01 2.79
N ALA A 121 -21.58 -0.02 3.26
CA ALA A 121 -20.99 -1.12 4.02
C ALA A 121 -21.26 -1.05 5.54
N THR A 122 -22.11 -0.13 5.99
CA THR A 122 -22.49 -0.02 7.41
C THR A 122 -23.24 -1.30 7.86
N PRO A 123 -22.86 -1.93 9.00
CA PRO A 123 -22.06 -1.40 10.12
C PRO A 123 -20.60 -1.89 10.17
N ALA A 124 -19.90 -1.99 9.07
CA ALA A 124 -18.51 -2.42 9.05
C ALA A 124 -17.62 -1.60 10.00
N ALA A 125 -16.64 -2.24 10.64
CA ALA A 125 -15.58 -1.54 11.35
C ALA A 125 -14.77 -0.67 10.37
N ALA A 126 -14.35 0.53 10.79
CA ALA A 126 -13.68 1.46 9.88
C ALA A 126 -12.48 2.13 10.56
N MET A 127 -11.29 2.03 9.96
CA MET A 127 -10.08 2.64 10.51
C MET A 127 -9.04 2.95 9.43
N ASP A 128 -8.29 4.04 9.62
CA ASP A 128 -7.16 4.38 8.78
C ASP A 128 -5.87 3.78 9.35
N ILE A 129 -4.95 3.41 8.44
CA ILE A 129 -3.63 2.87 8.74
C ILE A 129 -2.58 3.89 8.30
N SER A 130 -1.89 4.49 9.26
CA SER A 130 -0.80 5.42 9.00
C SER A 130 0.55 4.70 8.99
N ALA A 131 0.86 4.03 7.88
CA ALA A 131 2.15 3.38 7.64
C ALA A 131 2.72 3.73 6.25
N ALA A 132 2.31 4.89 5.72
CA ALA A 132 2.75 5.44 4.43
C ALA A 132 2.79 4.38 3.32
N CYS A 133 3.88 4.33 2.54
CA CYS A 133 4.02 3.41 1.40
C CYS A 133 3.96 1.91 1.77
N ALA A 134 4.17 1.55 3.04
CA ALA A 134 4.01 0.19 3.53
C ALA A 134 2.56 -0.12 3.95
N GLY A 135 1.70 0.90 4.06
CA GLY A 135 0.37 0.81 4.64
C GLY A 135 -0.54 -0.23 4.00
N PHE A 136 -0.50 -0.36 2.68
CA PHE A 136 -1.29 -1.38 1.98
C PHE A 136 -0.89 -2.80 2.38
N CYS A 137 0.41 -3.13 2.40
CA CYS A 137 0.87 -4.45 2.82
C CYS A 137 0.56 -4.75 4.30
N HIS A 138 0.63 -3.74 5.18
CA HIS A 138 0.17 -3.86 6.56
C HIS A 138 -1.34 -4.13 6.61
N GLY A 139 -2.13 -3.41 5.80
CA GLY A 139 -3.58 -3.61 5.71
C GLY A 139 -3.96 -5.02 5.24
N VAL A 140 -3.24 -5.56 4.24
CA VAL A 140 -3.45 -6.94 3.77
C VAL A 140 -3.15 -7.95 4.87
N ALA A 141 -2.07 -7.76 5.64
CA ALA A 141 -1.73 -8.63 6.76
C ALA A 141 -2.83 -8.61 7.85
N LEU A 142 -3.23 -7.41 8.28
CA LEU A 142 -4.29 -7.22 9.27
C LEU A 142 -5.62 -7.82 8.81
N ALA A 143 -6.01 -7.59 7.55
CA ALA A 143 -7.23 -8.15 6.99
C ALA A 143 -7.22 -9.68 6.97
N GLY A 144 -6.09 -10.29 6.57
CA GLY A 144 -5.91 -11.73 6.63
C GLY A 144 -6.05 -12.28 8.06
N ASP A 145 -5.50 -11.59 9.06
CA ASP A 145 -5.64 -11.96 10.47
C ASP A 145 -7.08 -11.78 10.97
N MET A 146 -7.79 -10.71 10.56
CA MET A 146 -9.20 -10.49 10.90
C MET A 146 -10.10 -11.60 10.36
N VAL A 147 -9.88 -12.04 9.12
CA VAL A 147 -10.63 -13.15 8.50
C VAL A 147 -10.35 -14.47 9.22
N ARG A 148 -9.08 -14.80 9.46
CA ARG A 148 -8.70 -16.03 10.19
C ARG A 148 -9.12 -16.01 11.66
N GLY A 149 -9.07 -14.83 12.29
CA GLY A 149 -9.53 -14.62 13.67
C GLY A 149 -11.05 -14.55 13.83
N GLY A 150 -11.80 -14.42 12.73
CA GLY A 150 -13.27 -14.37 12.75
C GLY A 150 -13.86 -13.04 13.20
N SER A 151 -13.05 -11.96 13.27
CA SER A 151 -13.57 -10.61 13.59
C SER A 151 -14.24 -9.93 12.40
N ALA A 152 -13.96 -10.35 11.18
CA ALA A 152 -14.66 -9.97 9.94
C ALA A 152 -14.61 -11.12 8.93
N GLU A 153 -15.70 -11.35 8.20
CA GLU A 153 -15.73 -12.35 7.10
C GLU A 153 -15.04 -11.79 5.85
N TYR A 154 -15.37 -10.55 5.48
CA TYR A 154 -14.72 -9.84 4.39
C TYR A 154 -14.17 -8.50 4.88
N VAL A 155 -12.98 -8.17 4.41
CA VAL A 155 -12.29 -6.91 4.72
C VAL A 155 -11.93 -6.21 3.42
N LEU A 156 -12.33 -4.95 3.28
CA LEU A 156 -11.90 -4.09 2.19
C LEU A 156 -10.62 -3.36 2.65
N VAL A 157 -9.54 -3.53 1.90
CA VAL A 157 -8.26 -2.84 2.14
C VAL A 157 -8.00 -1.87 0.99
N VAL A 158 -7.83 -0.60 1.31
CA VAL A 158 -7.63 0.47 0.33
C VAL A 158 -6.31 1.17 0.60
N GLY A 159 -5.49 1.32 -0.43
CA GLY A 159 -4.36 2.26 -0.44
C GLY A 159 -4.77 3.47 -1.28
N VAL A 160 -4.73 4.67 -0.71
CA VAL A 160 -5.15 5.90 -1.41
C VAL A 160 -4.33 7.09 -0.98
N GLU A 161 -3.92 7.91 -1.96
CA GLU A 161 -3.17 9.13 -1.66
C GLU A 161 -3.50 10.27 -2.65
N LYS A 162 -3.57 11.49 -2.13
CA LYS A 162 -3.53 12.75 -2.87
C LYS A 162 -2.27 13.51 -2.47
N LEU A 163 -1.13 12.99 -2.92
CA LEU A 163 0.18 13.54 -2.57
C LEU A 163 0.45 14.88 -3.24
N SER A 164 -0.26 15.20 -4.32
CA SER A 164 -0.19 16.51 -4.98
C SER A 164 -0.49 17.67 -4.02
N ASP A 165 -1.38 17.47 -3.02
CA ASP A 165 -1.71 18.47 -2.00
C ASP A 165 -0.56 18.68 -0.99
N PHE A 166 0.37 17.73 -0.86
CA PHE A 166 1.46 17.74 0.11
C PHE A 166 2.85 17.81 -0.54
N THR A 167 2.91 18.07 -1.85
CA THR A 167 4.16 18.18 -2.60
C THR A 167 4.53 19.65 -2.84
N ASP A 168 5.71 20.07 -2.40
CA ASP A 168 6.26 21.38 -2.78
C ASP A 168 6.76 21.31 -4.23
N LEU A 169 6.05 21.97 -5.13
CA LEU A 169 6.36 21.97 -6.58
C LEU A 169 7.66 22.72 -6.91
N ASN A 170 8.28 23.40 -5.95
CA ASN A 170 9.57 24.08 -6.12
C ASN A 170 10.72 23.28 -5.49
N ASP A 171 10.44 22.21 -4.76
CA ASP A 171 11.49 21.33 -4.22
C ASP A 171 12.00 20.37 -5.30
N ARG A 172 13.22 20.60 -5.76
CA ARG A 172 13.89 19.72 -6.75
C ARG A 172 14.00 18.27 -6.30
N GLY A 173 13.94 17.99 -5.00
CA GLY A 173 14.09 16.65 -4.43
C GLY A 173 12.82 15.82 -4.51
N THR A 174 11.65 16.45 -4.49
CA THR A 174 10.35 15.77 -4.34
C THR A 174 9.30 16.11 -5.38
N ALA A 175 9.33 17.30 -5.99
CA ALA A 175 8.28 17.82 -6.88
C ALA A 175 7.91 16.88 -8.04
N PHE A 176 8.88 16.12 -8.56
CA PHE A 176 8.68 15.24 -9.72
C PHE A 176 8.32 13.79 -9.33
N ILE A 177 8.34 13.44 -8.03
CA ILE A 177 8.25 12.05 -7.57
C ILE A 177 6.78 11.61 -7.45
N PHE A 178 5.97 12.39 -6.75
CA PHE A 178 4.67 11.94 -6.27
C PHE A 178 3.54 12.08 -7.27
N GLY A 179 2.60 11.15 -7.19
CA GLY A 179 1.33 11.16 -7.90
C GLY A 179 0.18 10.72 -7.00
N ASP A 180 -1.04 10.89 -7.50
CA ASP A 180 -2.28 10.60 -6.81
C ASP A 180 -2.93 9.33 -7.37
N GLY A 181 -3.72 8.66 -6.55
CA GLY A 181 -4.51 7.51 -6.97
C GLY A 181 -4.97 6.64 -5.80
N ALA A 182 -5.79 5.67 -6.12
CA ALA A 182 -6.29 4.68 -5.18
C ALA A 182 -6.28 3.29 -5.77
N GLY A 183 -5.99 2.29 -4.94
CA GLY A 183 -6.20 0.90 -5.27
C GLY A 183 -6.79 0.16 -4.08
N ALA A 184 -7.64 -0.83 -4.34
CA ALA A 184 -8.37 -1.55 -3.32
C ALA A 184 -8.37 -3.05 -3.58
N VAL A 185 -8.43 -3.85 -2.51
CA VAL A 185 -8.64 -5.29 -2.59
C VAL A 185 -9.70 -5.73 -1.59
N VAL A 186 -10.46 -6.74 -1.95
CA VAL A 186 -11.38 -7.46 -1.06
C VAL A 186 -10.68 -8.71 -0.57
N ILE A 187 -10.50 -8.84 0.75
CA ILE A 187 -9.94 -10.02 1.40
C ILE A 187 -11.05 -10.76 2.12
N GLY A 188 -11.11 -12.05 1.95
CA GLY A 188 -12.15 -12.91 2.53
C GLY A 188 -11.69 -14.35 2.74
N PRO A 189 -12.61 -15.24 3.17
CA PRO A 189 -12.31 -16.63 3.51
C PRO A 189 -11.78 -17.42 2.32
N SER A 190 -10.96 -18.43 2.61
CA SER A 190 -10.44 -19.38 1.63
C SER A 190 -10.16 -20.72 2.29
N ASP A 191 -10.34 -21.81 1.53
CA ASP A 191 -10.00 -23.17 1.95
C ASP A 191 -8.50 -23.46 1.79
N THR A 192 -7.78 -22.64 1.02
CA THR A 192 -6.33 -22.76 0.78
C THR A 192 -5.62 -21.46 1.11
N PRO A 193 -4.32 -21.52 1.52
CA PRO A 193 -3.54 -20.30 1.77
C PRO A 193 -3.46 -19.40 0.53
N GLY A 194 -4.03 -18.19 0.63
CA GLY A 194 -3.96 -17.18 -0.43
C GLY A 194 -3.17 -15.93 -0.01
N ILE A 195 -2.83 -15.82 1.27
CA ILE A 195 -1.95 -14.78 1.82
C ILE A 195 -0.91 -15.47 2.67
N GLY A 196 0.36 -15.40 2.26
CA GLY A 196 1.49 -15.98 2.96
C GLY A 196 1.86 -15.23 4.24
N PRO A 197 2.78 -15.79 5.05
CA PRO A 197 3.28 -15.15 6.25
C PRO A 197 3.89 -13.78 5.93
N THR A 198 3.52 -12.76 6.71
CA THR A 198 4.05 -11.40 6.54
C THR A 198 5.42 -11.26 7.20
N VAL A 199 6.33 -10.58 6.50
CA VAL A 199 7.58 -10.05 7.05
C VAL A 199 7.43 -8.55 7.13
N TRP A 200 7.40 -7.99 8.32
CA TRP A 200 7.24 -6.56 8.55
C TRP A 200 8.14 -6.06 9.65
N GLY A 201 8.36 -4.76 9.67
CA GLY A 201 9.16 -4.10 10.70
C GLY A 201 9.27 -2.60 10.47
N SER A 202 10.04 -1.96 11.34
CA SER A 202 10.30 -0.52 11.28
C SER A 202 11.70 -0.18 11.77
N ASP A 203 12.22 0.96 11.32
CA ASP A 203 13.43 1.61 11.81
C ASP A 203 13.08 3.04 12.25
N GLY A 204 12.54 3.17 13.44
CA GLY A 204 12.12 4.44 14.02
C GLY A 204 13.29 5.40 14.33
N ALA A 205 14.55 4.94 14.32
CA ALA A 205 15.69 5.82 14.45
C ALA A 205 15.87 6.74 13.22
N GLN A 206 15.26 6.37 12.10
CA GLN A 206 15.26 7.15 10.84
C GLN A 206 13.88 7.78 10.54
N TRP A 207 13.09 8.11 11.58
CA TRP A 207 11.73 8.65 11.42
C TRP A 207 11.69 9.96 10.62
N ASP A 208 12.77 10.72 10.59
CA ASP A 208 12.87 12.05 10.01
C ASP A 208 13.30 12.06 8.53
N VAL A 209 13.71 10.92 7.96
CA VAL A 209 14.20 10.87 6.56
C VAL A 209 13.10 11.01 5.52
N ILE A 210 11.85 10.70 5.87
CA ILE A 210 10.64 11.01 5.09
C ILE A 210 9.58 11.45 6.08
N ARG A 211 9.18 12.70 6.05
CA ARG A 211 8.20 13.23 6.98
C ARG A 211 7.49 14.47 6.44
N GLN A 212 6.38 14.82 7.04
CA GLN A 212 5.82 16.16 6.94
C GLN A 212 6.81 17.16 7.54
N ARG A 213 7.06 18.31 6.90
CA ARG A 213 8.07 19.29 7.31
C ARG A 213 7.82 19.81 8.71
N GLU A 214 6.62 20.34 8.94
CA GLU A 214 6.18 20.87 10.24
C GLU A 214 5.00 20.08 10.77
N SER A 215 4.84 20.05 12.10
CA SER A 215 3.62 19.53 12.72
C SER A 215 2.43 20.50 12.51
N TRP A 216 1.20 20.01 12.61
CA TRP A 216 0.01 20.86 12.60
C TRP A 216 0.02 21.91 13.72
N LEU A 217 0.68 21.61 14.85
CA LEU A 217 0.85 22.56 15.95
C LEU A 217 1.84 23.67 15.57
N ASP A 218 2.93 23.34 14.89
CA ASP A 218 3.88 24.34 14.38
C ASP A 218 3.21 25.26 13.36
N VAL A 219 2.42 24.71 12.44
CA VAL A 219 1.65 25.50 11.46
C VAL A 219 0.73 26.49 12.14
N ARG A 220 -0.03 26.03 13.14
CA ARG A 220 -0.94 26.89 13.93
C ARG A 220 -0.18 27.99 14.69
N ASP A 221 0.87 27.62 15.41
CA ASP A 221 1.51 28.50 16.39
C ASP A 221 2.52 29.46 15.76
N ARG A 222 3.20 29.04 14.68
CA ARG A 222 4.22 29.82 13.98
C ARG A 222 3.72 30.45 12.68
N GLN A 223 2.50 30.15 12.24
CA GLN A 223 1.94 30.60 10.96
C GLN A 223 2.90 30.29 9.78
N THR A 224 3.51 29.10 9.82
CA THR A 224 4.40 28.61 8.76
C THR A 224 3.58 28.30 7.49
N GLU A 225 4.28 28.13 6.38
CA GLU A 225 3.69 27.65 5.14
C GLU A 225 3.08 26.25 5.30
N TRP A 226 2.27 25.85 4.31
CA TRP A 226 1.69 24.51 4.26
C TRP A 226 2.77 23.43 4.44
N PRO A 227 2.57 22.43 5.32
CA PRO A 227 3.62 21.49 5.70
C PRO A 227 3.77 20.38 4.67
N HIS A 228 4.48 20.64 3.61
CA HIS A 228 4.79 19.66 2.57
C HIS A 228 5.61 18.48 3.08
N ILE A 229 5.57 17.37 2.35
CA ILE A 229 6.43 16.21 2.61
C ILE A 229 7.86 16.54 2.16
N ILE A 230 8.81 16.27 3.05
CA ILE A 230 10.24 16.36 2.76
C ILE A 230 10.88 14.97 2.83
N MET A 231 11.93 14.77 2.03
CA MET A 231 12.61 13.48 1.94
C MET A 231 14.13 13.64 1.78
N ALA A 232 14.89 12.94 2.64
CA ALA A 232 16.32 12.74 2.47
C ALA A 232 16.59 11.65 1.41
N GLY A 233 16.32 11.94 0.12
CA GLY A 233 16.22 10.97 -0.95
C GLY A 233 17.41 10.02 -1.08
N GLN A 234 18.65 10.47 -0.85
CA GLN A 234 19.83 9.60 -0.92
C GLN A 234 19.88 8.57 0.22
N SER A 235 19.46 8.95 1.42
CA SER A 235 19.41 8.04 2.57
C SER A 235 18.32 6.98 2.38
N VAL A 236 17.13 7.40 1.95
CA VAL A 236 16.01 6.50 1.62
C VAL A 236 16.39 5.52 0.52
N PHE A 237 17.04 6.02 -0.55
CA PHE A 237 17.48 5.17 -1.66
C PHE A 237 18.47 4.10 -1.20
N ARG A 238 19.50 4.48 -0.43
CA ARG A 238 20.49 3.54 0.11
C ARG A 238 19.83 2.49 1.00
N TRP A 239 18.98 2.92 1.94
CA TRP A 239 18.26 2.03 2.82
C TRP A 239 17.42 1.03 2.02
N ALA A 240 16.62 1.49 1.06
CA ALA A 240 15.77 0.64 0.25
C ALA A 240 16.56 -0.40 -0.56
N VAL A 241 17.65 0.02 -1.21
CA VAL A 241 18.51 -0.88 -2.01
C VAL A 241 19.16 -1.97 -1.15
N TRP A 242 19.59 -1.64 0.08
CA TRP A 242 20.30 -2.59 0.93
C TRP A 242 19.38 -3.48 1.79
N GLN A 243 18.23 -2.94 2.21
CA GLN A 243 17.38 -3.63 3.20
C GLN A 243 16.19 -4.36 2.56
N MET A 244 15.64 -3.89 1.44
CA MET A 244 14.36 -4.41 0.97
C MET A 244 14.46 -5.76 0.26
N ALA A 245 15.56 -6.03 -0.45
CA ALA A 245 15.75 -7.35 -1.04
C ALA A 245 15.87 -8.47 0.00
N PRO A 246 16.64 -8.33 1.09
CA PRO A 246 16.60 -9.28 2.21
C PRO A 246 15.21 -9.50 2.83
N VAL A 247 14.41 -8.43 2.98
CA VAL A 247 13.03 -8.53 3.49
C VAL A 247 12.14 -9.31 2.52
N ALA A 248 12.24 -9.01 1.22
CA ALA A 248 11.53 -9.73 0.16
C ALA A 248 11.91 -11.22 0.12
N GLN A 249 13.22 -11.53 0.26
CA GLN A 249 13.69 -12.91 0.34
C GLN A 249 13.13 -13.65 1.56
N GLN A 250 13.10 -13.01 2.72
CA GLN A 250 12.48 -13.60 3.92
C GLN A 250 10.99 -13.90 3.73
N ALA A 251 10.26 -13.06 2.97
CA ALA A 251 8.85 -13.31 2.66
C ALA A 251 8.69 -14.55 1.77
N LEU A 252 9.55 -14.73 0.79
CA LEU A 252 9.61 -15.94 -0.04
C LEU A 252 9.92 -17.17 0.82
N ASP A 253 10.97 -17.11 1.64
CA ASP A 253 11.39 -18.20 2.51
C ASP A 253 10.27 -18.65 3.48
N LYS A 254 9.59 -17.67 4.11
CA LYS A 254 8.46 -17.96 5.01
C LYS A 254 7.23 -18.52 4.28
N ALA A 255 7.03 -18.15 3.03
CA ALA A 255 5.96 -18.69 2.19
C ALA A 255 6.32 -20.08 1.63
N GLY A 256 7.58 -20.51 1.72
CA GLY A 256 8.06 -21.74 1.11
C GLY A 256 8.11 -21.68 -0.41
N ILE A 257 8.27 -20.47 -0.98
CA ILE A 257 8.25 -20.18 -2.41
C ILE A 257 9.63 -19.67 -2.84
N SER A 258 10.20 -20.21 -3.91
CA SER A 258 11.40 -19.67 -4.53
C SER A 258 11.06 -18.58 -5.56
N ALA A 259 12.00 -17.69 -5.85
CA ALA A 259 11.78 -16.56 -6.75
C ALA A 259 11.35 -17.00 -8.17
N ASP A 260 11.79 -18.17 -8.62
CA ASP A 260 11.42 -18.73 -9.92
C ASP A 260 10.01 -19.34 -9.95
N GLN A 261 9.35 -19.52 -8.81
CA GLN A 261 7.95 -19.97 -8.72
C GLN A 261 6.93 -18.84 -8.74
N LEU A 262 7.41 -17.60 -8.74
CA LEU A 262 6.51 -16.44 -8.85
C LEU A 262 5.96 -16.30 -10.28
N ASP A 263 4.75 -15.76 -10.33
CA ASP A 263 4.07 -15.34 -11.56
C ASP A 263 4.07 -13.81 -11.73
N ALA A 264 4.34 -13.06 -10.65
CA ALA A 264 4.47 -11.61 -10.68
C ALA A 264 5.30 -11.07 -9.51
N PHE A 265 5.90 -9.90 -9.72
CA PHE A 265 6.51 -9.10 -8.66
C PHE A 265 5.91 -7.69 -8.66
N THR A 266 5.23 -7.33 -7.57
CA THR A 266 4.52 -6.06 -7.38
C THR A 266 5.11 -5.26 -6.22
N PRO A 267 6.36 -4.74 -6.36
CA PRO A 267 6.96 -3.89 -5.34
C PRO A 267 6.30 -2.51 -5.29
N HIS A 268 6.45 -1.83 -4.16
CA HIS A 268 6.16 -0.42 -4.06
C HIS A 268 6.85 0.37 -5.18
N GLN A 269 6.10 1.21 -5.87
CA GLN A 269 6.53 2.00 -7.01
C GLN A 269 7.23 3.30 -6.56
N ALA A 270 8.35 3.15 -5.80
CA ALA A 270 9.10 4.26 -5.23
C ALA A 270 10.06 4.91 -6.24
N ASN A 271 10.80 4.07 -6.95
CA ASN A 271 11.83 4.46 -7.91
C ASN A 271 12.23 3.25 -8.76
N MET A 272 12.31 3.41 -10.09
CA MET A 272 12.64 2.32 -11.02
C MET A 272 13.96 1.66 -10.68
N ARG A 273 14.97 2.45 -10.26
CA ARG A 273 16.31 1.94 -9.90
C ARG A 273 16.30 1.06 -8.65
N ILE A 274 15.38 1.33 -7.70
CA ILE A 274 15.18 0.47 -6.52
C ILE A 274 14.56 -0.85 -6.97
N ILE A 275 13.54 -0.80 -7.85
CA ILE A 275 12.91 -2.00 -8.42
C ILE A 275 13.95 -2.86 -9.14
N ASP A 276 14.76 -2.27 -10.01
CA ASP A 276 15.83 -2.98 -10.74
C ASP A 276 16.88 -3.61 -9.81
N SER A 277 17.23 -2.89 -8.72
CA SER A 277 18.14 -3.43 -7.70
C SER A 277 17.57 -4.64 -6.99
N MET A 278 16.26 -4.63 -6.67
CA MET A 278 15.58 -5.75 -6.03
C MET A 278 15.48 -6.96 -6.96
N ILE A 279 15.14 -6.75 -8.24
CA ILE A 279 15.12 -7.80 -9.27
C ILE A 279 16.47 -8.53 -9.33
N LYS A 280 17.56 -7.74 -9.40
CA LYS A 280 18.92 -8.28 -9.43
C LYS A 280 19.29 -9.05 -8.17
N ALA A 281 18.97 -8.48 -7.00
CA ALA A 281 19.33 -9.07 -5.72
C ALA A 281 18.55 -10.36 -5.41
N LEU A 282 17.28 -10.43 -5.83
CA LEU A 282 16.43 -11.62 -5.70
C LEU A 282 16.72 -12.69 -6.78
N GLY A 283 17.51 -12.35 -7.80
CA GLY A 283 17.75 -13.25 -8.93
C GLY A 283 16.48 -13.59 -9.70
N LEU A 284 15.53 -12.64 -9.79
CA LEU A 284 14.25 -12.87 -10.47
C LEU A 284 14.49 -13.23 -11.94
N PRO A 285 13.96 -14.36 -12.44
CA PRO A 285 14.03 -14.72 -13.86
C PRO A 285 13.34 -13.67 -14.72
N SER A 286 13.88 -13.40 -15.92
CA SER A 286 13.33 -12.40 -16.84
C SER A 286 11.91 -12.70 -17.33
N ARG A 287 11.42 -13.94 -17.19
CA ARG A 287 10.04 -14.32 -17.51
C ARG A 287 9.02 -13.83 -16.48
N ILE A 288 9.46 -13.46 -15.27
CA ILE A 288 8.56 -12.97 -14.24
C ILE A 288 8.22 -11.50 -14.53
N PRO A 289 6.97 -11.17 -14.81
CA PRO A 289 6.55 -9.79 -14.99
C PRO A 289 6.74 -8.99 -13.70
N VAL A 290 7.24 -7.78 -13.84
CA VAL A 290 7.51 -6.86 -12.73
C VAL A 290 6.74 -5.57 -12.96
N ALA A 291 5.98 -5.15 -11.97
CA ALA A 291 5.24 -3.89 -12.02
C ALA A 291 6.19 -2.69 -12.20
N ARG A 292 5.86 -1.82 -13.16
CA ARG A 292 6.61 -0.61 -13.50
C ARG A 292 5.70 0.61 -13.66
N ASP A 293 4.59 0.63 -12.95
CA ASP A 293 3.57 1.67 -12.99
C ASP A 293 4.12 3.06 -12.69
N ILE A 294 5.20 3.12 -11.92
CA ILE A 294 5.89 4.37 -11.58
C ILE A 294 6.22 5.23 -12.82
N ALA A 295 6.44 4.61 -13.97
CA ALA A 295 6.74 5.34 -15.21
C ALA A 295 5.61 6.31 -15.60
N GLU A 296 4.35 5.94 -15.35
CA GLU A 296 3.17 6.69 -15.77
C GLU A 296 2.38 7.30 -14.61
N THR A 297 2.46 6.71 -13.42
CA THR A 297 1.70 7.15 -12.25
C THR A 297 2.52 7.99 -11.27
N GLY A 298 3.85 7.98 -11.38
CA GLY A 298 4.70 8.45 -10.30
C GLY A 298 4.59 7.54 -9.06
N ASN A 299 5.11 8.02 -7.94
CA ASN A 299 4.97 7.35 -6.65
C ASN A 299 3.66 7.73 -5.98
N THR A 300 2.72 6.80 -5.94
CA THR A 300 1.41 6.96 -5.29
C THR A 300 1.37 6.34 -3.89
N SER A 301 2.52 6.20 -3.22
CA SER A 301 2.65 5.71 -1.83
C SER A 301 1.87 4.40 -1.58
N ALA A 302 0.90 4.39 -0.65
CA ALA A 302 0.10 3.21 -0.31
C ALA A 302 -0.75 2.67 -1.48
N ALA A 303 -1.12 3.51 -2.44
CA ALA A 303 -1.89 3.08 -3.61
C ALA A 303 -1.06 2.33 -4.66
N SER A 304 0.28 2.43 -4.61
CA SER A 304 1.15 1.99 -5.71
C SER A 304 1.09 0.49 -5.99
N ILE A 305 1.05 -0.35 -4.95
CA ILE A 305 0.99 -1.81 -5.09
C ILE A 305 -0.37 -2.29 -5.64
N PRO A 306 -1.53 -1.90 -5.04
CA PRO A 306 -2.81 -2.35 -5.56
C PRO A 306 -3.14 -1.80 -6.94
N LEU A 307 -2.69 -0.58 -7.29
CA LEU A 307 -2.78 -0.04 -8.65
C LEU A 307 -1.99 -0.87 -9.65
N ALA A 308 -0.75 -1.23 -9.30
CA ALA A 308 0.10 -2.06 -10.13
C ALA A 308 -0.50 -3.47 -10.31
N MET A 309 -1.03 -4.06 -9.23
CA MET A 309 -1.70 -5.35 -9.27
C MET A 309 -2.92 -5.31 -10.21
N GLU A 310 -3.78 -4.30 -10.08
CA GLU A 310 -4.95 -4.11 -10.94
C GLU A 310 -4.55 -4.01 -12.41
N ARG A 311 -3.55 -3.19 -12.75
CA ARG A 311 -3.10 -3.03 -14.13
C ARG A 311 -2.53 -4.33 -14.70
N MET A 312 -1.65 -5.01 -13.96
CA MET A 312 -1.03 -6.25 -14.44
C MET A 312 -2.07 -7.34 -14.74
N LEU A 313 -3.13 -7.43 -13.92
CA LEU A 313 -4.24 -8.36 -14.17
C LEU A 313 -5.09 -7.92 -15.36
N ARG A 314 -5.49 -6.64 -15.42
CA ARG A 314 -6.30 -6.11 -16.52
C ARG A 314 -5.60 -6.23 -17.87
N GLU A 315 -4.28 -6.03 -17.92
CA GLU A 315 -3.47 -6.12 -19.16
C GLU A 315 -3.00 -7.53 -19.47
N GLY A 316 -3.29 -8.50 -18.59
CA GLY A 316 -2.91 -9.90 -18.77
C GLY A 316 -1.40 -10.14 -18.61
N GLU A 317 -0.67 -9.23 -17.96
CA GLU A 317 0.75 -9.41 -17.63
C GLU A 317 0.96 -10.44 -16.51
N ALA A 318 0.02 -10.50 -15.56
CA ALA A 318 0.01 -11.50 -14.50
C ALA A 318 -1.24 -12.39 -14.60
N PRO A 319 -1.13 -13.71 -14.37
CA PRO A 319 -2.28 -14.60 -14.45
C PRO A 319 -3.16 -14.51 -13.21
N HIS A 320 -4.49 -14.62 -13.38
CA HIS A 320 -5.40 -14.87 -12.27
C HIS A 320 -5.03 -16.17 -11.56
N GLY A 321 -5.05 -16.17 -10.23
CA GLY A 321 -4.62 -17.30 -9.42
C GLY A 321 -3.10 -17.47 -9.29
N GLY A 322 -2.31 -16.64 -9.97
CA GLY A 322 -0.84 -16.67 -9.92
C GLY A 322 -0.28 -16.18 -8.58
N LEU A 323 0.97 -16.55 -8.29
CA LEU A 323 1.68 -16.12 -7.09
C LEU A 323 2.41 -14.80 -7.31
N ALA A 324 2.10 -13.80 -6.50
CA ALA A 324 2.76 -12.50 -6.54
C ALA A 324 3.50 -12.20 -5.23
N LEU A 325 4.74 -11.74 -5.34
CA LEU A 325 5.46 -11.15 -4.22
C LEU A 325 5.11 -9.66 -4.16
N MET A 326 4.63 -9.19 -3.00
CA MET A 326 4.41 -7.78 -2.70
C MET A 326 5.39 -7.32 -1.64
N ILE A 327 5.90 -6.10 -1.78
CA ILE A 327 6.69 -5.42 -0.74
C ILE A 327 6.43 -3.93 -0.76
N GLY A 328 5.92 -3.40 0.37
CA GLY A 328 5.75 -1.99 0.65
C GLY A 328 6.81 -1.49 1.64
N PHE A 329 7.34 -0.29 1.40
CA PHE A 329 8.34 0.32 2.28
C PHE A 329 8.35 1.84 2.10
N GLY A 330 8.60 2.59 3.18
CA GLY A 330 8.59 4.05 3.14
C GLY A 330 8.77 4.71 4.49
N ALA A 331 8.10 5.86 4.65
CA ALA A 331 8.19 6.67 5.87
C ALA A 331 7.93 5.84 7.13
N GLY A 332 8.68 6.17 8.18
CA GLY A 332 8.62 5.50 9.45
C GLY A 332 10.01 5.20 10.06
N LEU A 333 11.08 4.72 9.36
CA LEU A 333 10.92 3.89 8.18
C LEU A 333 10.13 2.63 8.53
N ALA A 334 9.25 2.20 7.63
CA ALA A 334 8.46 0.99 7.82
C ALA A 334 8.46 0.14 6.55
N TYR A 335 8.27 -1.17 6.72
CA TYR A 335 8.18 -2.10 5.60
C TYR A 335 7.28 -3.30 5.92
N ALA A 336 6.68 -3.87 4.88
CA ALA A 336 5.97 -5.15 4.95
C ALA A 336 6.03 -5.86 3.60
N ALA A 337 6.25 -7.18 3.64
CA ALA A 337 6.31 -8.03 2.45
C ALA A 337 5.57 -9.35 2.69
N GLN A 338 4.89 -9.84 1.68
CA GLN A 338 4.22 -11.15 1.65
C GLN A 338 4.04 -11.67 0.23
N VAL A 339 3.96 -12.98 0.11
CA VAL A 339 3.50 -13.65 -1.12
C VAL A 339 1.99 -13.79 -1.05
N VAL A 340 1.30 -13.48 -2.14
CA VAL A 340 -0.16 -13.61 -2.24
C VAL A 340 -0.55 -14.35 -3.51
N THR A 341 -1.72 -15.00 -3.48
CA THR A 341 -2.38 -15.48 -4.69
C THR A 341 -3.19 -14.31 -5.27
N LEU A 342 -2.95 -13.98 -6.53
CA LEU A 342 -3.71 -12.96 -7.27
C LEU A 342 -5.17 -13.41 -7.46
N PRO A 343 -6.15 -12.48 -7.43
CA PRO A 343 -7.55 -12.82 -7.59
C PRO A 343 -7.91 -13.30 -9.00
#